data_01176c36a04248b49d8350504aa9ea84
#
_entry.id   01176c36a04248b49d8350504aa9ea84
#
_cell.length_a   1.000
_cell.length_b   1.000
_cell.length_c   1.000
_cell.angle_alpha   90.00
_cell.angle_beta   90.00
_cell.angle_gamma   90.00
#
_symmetry.space_group_name_H-M   'P 1'
#
loop_
_entity.id
_entity.type
_entity.pdbx_description
1 polymer ?
#
loop_
_entity_poly.entity_id
_entity_poly.type
_entity_poly.pdbx_seq_one_letter_code
_entity_poly.pdbx_strand_id
1 'polypeptide(L)'
;MAGIVHEVENRELLAQVRQQAAAAAQELAEAAHLHRGQIVVVGCSTSEVVGRKVGSWSTPEVADAIFAGLHSVFGPMGVYIAAQCCEHLNRAIIVEHEAVPTLDIVNVVPQPKAGSSFATATYKACAHPVAVEEIKADAGLDIGGTLIGMHLKKVAVPVRLAQNHIGDAILLAARTRPKFIGGDRAHYDEALKEGYPEF
;
A
#
# COMPACT_ATOMS: atom_id res chain seq x y z
N MET A 1 10.87 26.37 1.53
CA MET A 1 10.42 26.40 2.95
C MET A 1 10.39 24.96 3.43
N ALA A 2 11.15 24.62 4.49
CA ALA A 2 11.10 23.30 5.10
C ALA A 2 9.69 23.10 5.67
N GLY A 3 8.95 22.10 5.17
CA GLY A 3 7.61 21.78 5.65
C GLY A 3 7.66 21.29 7.09
N ILE A 4 6.73 21.77 7.92
CA ILE A 4 6.64 21.37 9.33
C ILE A 4 6.17 19.91 9.41
N VAL A 5 6.88 19.09 10.18
CA VAL A 5 6.45 17.77 10.61
C VAL A 5 5.68 17.96 11.92
N HIS A 6 4.52 17.36 12.05
CA HIS A 6 3.66 17.49 13.22
C HIS A 6 3.69 16.22 14.06
N GLU A 7 3.88 16.34 15.36
CA GLU A 7 3.79 15.26 16.31
C GLU A 7 2.34 15.02 16.73
N VAL A 8 1.93 13.77 16.84
CA VAL A 8 0.63 13.34 17.35
C VAL A 8 0.85 12.53 18.61
N GLU A 9 0.65 13.16 19.77
CA GLU A 9 0.75 12.52 21.09
C GLU A 9 -0.53 11.73 21.48
N ASN A 10 -1.57 11.73 20.64
CA ASN A 10 -2.83 11.05 20.94
C ASN A 10 -2.68 9.52 20.78
N ARG A 11 -2.35 8.85 21.87
CA ARG A 11 -2.17 7.39 21.92
C ARG A 11 -3.41 6.60 21.52
N GLU A 12 -4.61 7.12 21.83
CA GLU A 12 -5.87 6.49 21.49
C GLU A 12 -6.09 6.50 19.97
N LEU A 13 -5.86 7.63 19.30
CA LEU A 13 -5.89 7.74 17.84
C LEU A 13 -4.88 6.78 17.17
N LEU A 14 -3.65 6.72 17.65
CA LEU A 14 -2.63 5.84 17.09
C LEU A 14 -3.02 4.36 17.23
N ALA A 15 -3.58 3.96 18.38
CA ALA A 15 -4.08 2.60 18.61
C ALA A 15 -5.25 2.27 17.67
N GLN A 16 -6.19 3.19 17.51
CA GLN A 16 -7.34 3.06 16.62
C GLN A 16 -6.89 2.91 15.16
N VAL A 17 -6.02 3.80 14.68
CA VAL A 17 -5.50 3.77 13.29
C VAL A 17 -4.76 2.46 13.02
N ARG A 18 -3.95 1.98 13.97
CA ARG A 18 -3.26 0.69 13.85
C ARG A 18 -4.25 -0.47 13.74
N GLN A 19 -5.29 -0.49 14.56
CA GLN A 19 -6.32 -1.53 14.54
C GLN A 19 -7.10 -1.52 13.22
N GLN A 20 -7.50 -0.34 12.74
CA GLN A 20 -8.20 -0.18 11.46
C GLN A 20 -7.34 -0.64 10.28
N ALA A 21 -6.03 -0.31 10.29
CA ALA A 21 -5.11 -0.77 9.27
C ALA A 21 -4.96 -2.30 9.27
N ALA A 22 -4.87 -2.94 10.44
CA ALA A 22 -4.83 -4.40 10.56
C ALA A 22 -6.13 -5.05 10.05
N ALA A 23 -7.31 -4.50 10.41
CA ALA A 23 -8.59 -4.99 9.92
C ALA A 23 -8.68 -4.90 8.38
N ALA A 24 -8.30 -3.77 7.80
CA ALA A 24 -8.28 -3.59 6.34
C ALA A 24 -7.32 -4.57 5.64
N ALA A 25 -6.15 -4.82 6.24
CA ALA A 25 -5.18 -5.78 5.71
C ALA A 25 -5.74 -7.21 5.73
N GLN A 26 -6.42 -7.61 6.82
CA GLN A 26 -7.04 -8.93 6.93
C GLN A 26 -8.13 -9.13 5.89
N GLU A 27 -9.05 -8.18 5.77
CA GLU A 27 -10.14 -8.23 4.79
C GLU A 27 -9.60 -8.27 3.35
N LEU A 28 -8.57 -7.47 3.04
CA LEU A 28 -7.96 -7.48 1.71
C LEU A 28 -7.24 -8.80 1.43
N ALA A 29 -6.51 -9.34 2.41
CA ALA A 29 -5.80 -10.62 2.26
C ALA A 29 -6.77 -11.75 1.91
N GLU A 30 -7.92 -11.80 2.56
CA GLU A 30 -8.99 -12.77 2.29
C GLU A 30 -9.62 -12.56 0.90
N ALA A 31 -10.03 -11.32 0.60
CA ALA A 31 -10.71 -10.99 -0.66
C ALA A 31 -9.81 -11.12 -1.90
N ALA A 32 -8.50 -10.93 -1.76
CA ALA A 32 -7.52 -11.04 -2.83
C ALA A 32 -6.82 -12.42 -2.86
N HIS A 33 -7.14 -13.31 -1.91
CA HIS A 33 -6.47 -14.61 -1.75
C HIS A 33 -4.95 -14.48 -1.70
N LEU A 34 -4.45 -13.50 -0.91
CA LEU A 34 -3.03 -13.18 -0.87
C LEU A 34 -2.22 -14.33 -0.28
N HIS A 35 -1.06 -14.58 -0.88
CA HIS A 35 -0.12 -15.60 -0.45
C HIS A 35 1.32 -15.08 -0.46
N ARG A 36 2.25 -15.88 0.08
CA ARG A 36 3.68 -15.55 0.18
C ARG A 36 4.25 -15.08 -1.15
N GLY A 37 5.08 -14.03 -1.08
CA GLY A 37 5.80 -13.46 -2.23
C GLY A 37 5.01 -12.42 -3.02
N GLN A 38 3.70 -12.28 -2.77
CA GLN A 38 2.90 -11.25 -3.42
C GLN A 38 3.14 -9.87 -2.83
N ILE A 39 2.80 -8.83 -3.60
CA ILE A 39 3.05 -7.43 -3.27
C ILE A 39 1.71 -6.69 -3.14
N VAL A 40 1.55 -5.97 -2.02
CA VAL A 40 0.45 -5.02 -1.80
C VAL A 40 1.00 -3.60 -1.91
N VAL A 41 0.55 -2.83 -2.90
CA VAL A 41 0.88 -1.40 -2.98
C VAL A 41 0.00 -0.61 -2.03
N VAL A 42 0.62 0.29 -1.27
CA VAL A 42 -0.07 1.17 -0.33
C VAL A 42 0.26 2.63 -0.64
N GLY A 43 -0.75 3.38 -1.02
CA GLY A 43 -0.70 4.84 -1.03
C GLY A 43 -1.32 5.39 0.25
N CYS A 44 -0.68 6.36 0.90
CA CYS A 44 -1.16 6.85 2.18
C CYS A 44 -0.94 8.35 2.35
N SER A 45 -2.03 9.05 2.67
CA SER A 45 -2.00 10.43 3.13
C SER A 45 -2.25 10.49 4.64
N THR A 46 -1.19 10.61 5.44
CA THR A 46 -1.32 10.80 6.90
C THR A 46 -2.06 12.09 7.26
N SER A 47 -2.05 13.09 6.38
CA SER A 47 -2.85 14.31 6.55
C SER A 47 -4.34 14.02 6.53
N GLU A 48 -4.82 13.24 5.55
CA GLU A 48 -6.23 12.83 5.46
C GLU A 48 -6.65 11.98 6.66
N VAL A 49 -5.76 11.10 7.16
CA VAL A 49 -6.02 10.27 8.35
C VAL A 49 -6.34 11.12 9.60
N VAL A 50 -5.75 12.31 9.71
CA VAL A 50 -6.01 13.24 10.83
C VAL A 50 -6.98 14.37 10.45
N GLY A 51 -7.80 14.18 9.41
CA GLY A 51 -8.83 15.13 8.99
C GLY A 51 -8.27 16.43 8.39
N ARG A 52 -7.07 16.38 7.77
CA ARG A 52 -6.43 17.53 7.15
C ARG A 52 -6.27 17.31 5.65
N LYS A 53 -6.20 18.39 4.90
CA LYS A 53 -5.98 18.34 3.44
C LYS A 53 -4.69 17.58 3.11
N VAL A 54 -4.73 16.74 2.07
CA VAL A 54 -3.59 15.97 1.56
C VAL A 54 -2.32 16.84 1.43
N GLY A 55 -1.18 16.29 1.91
CA GLY A 55 0.13 16.96 1.86
C GLY A 55 0.34 18.14 2.83
N SER A 56 -0.69 18.53 3.60
CA SER A 56 -0.59 19.69 4.51
C SER A 56 -0.05 19.37 5.90
N TRP A 57 -0.20 18.12 6.37
CA TRP A 57 0.07 17.72 7.75
C TRP A 57 0.77 16.36 7.83
N SER A 58 2.10 16.36 7.75
CA SER A 58 2.89 15.11 7.87
C SER A 58 2.98 14.65 9.31
N THR A 59 2.62 13.40 9.58
CA THR A 59 2.60 12.77 10.91
C THR A 59 3.31 11.42 10.86
N PRO A 60 4.61 11.37 11.20
CA PRO A 60 5.38 10.13 11.22
C PRO A 60 4.76 9.04 12.11
N GLU A 61 4.27 9.41 13.30
CA GLU A 61 3.68 8.49 14.28
C GLU A 61 2.43 7.78 13.72
N VAL A 62 1.60 8.51 12.97
CA VAL A 62 0.43 7.93 12.28
C VAL A 62 0.90 6.97 11.18
N ALA A 63 1.93 7.33 10.43
CA ALA A 63 2.52 6.44 9.42
C ALA A 63 3.06 5.14 10.02
N ASP A 64 3.79 5.25 11.14
CA ASP A 64 4.33 4.11 11.87
C ASP A 64 3.20 3.20 12.41
N ALA A 65 2.12 3.79 12.93
CA ALA A 65 0.96 3.06 13.41
C ALA A 65 0.24 2.31 12.28
N ILE A 66 0.04 2.95 11.12
CA ILE A 66 -0.55 2.31 9.92
C ILE A 66 0.35 1.18 9.44
N PHE A 67 1.66 1.44 9.28
CA PHE A 67 2.60 0.41 8.84
C PHE A 67 2.59 -0.80 9.79
N ALA A 68 2.67 -0.56 11.10
CA ALA A 68 2.63 -1.63 12.10
C ALA A 68 1.33 -2.44 12.05
N GLY A 69 0.18 -1.79 11.79
CA GLY A 69 -1.10 -2.47 11.58
C GLY A 69 -1.08 -3.37 10.35
N LEU A 70 -0.70 -2.85 9.19
CA LEU A 70 -0.61 -3.61 7.95
C LEU A 70 0.40 -4.77 8.05
N HIS A 71 1.59 -4.49 8.60
CA HIS A 71 2.65 -5.48 8.73
C HIS A 71 2.30 -6.61 9.71
N SER A 72 1.47 -6.35 10.72
CA SER A 72 1.03 -7.39 11.66
C SER A 72 0.23 -8.51 10.98
N VAL A 73 -0.34 -8.23 9.79
CA VAL A 73 -1.07 -9.21 8.97
C VAL A 73 -0.21 -9.71 7.81
N PHE A 74 0.30 -8.80 6.98
CA PHE A 74 1.05 -9.17 5.77
C PHE A 74 2.41 -9.81 6.06
N GLY A 75 3.12 -9.36 7.11
CA GLY A 75 4.44 -9.88 7.48
C GLY A 75 4.45 -11.39 7.76
N PRO A 76 3.62 -11.92 8.66
CA PRO A 76 3.52 -13.36 8.91
C PRO A 76 3.11 -14.19 7.68
N MET A 77 2.34 -13.59 6.76
CA MET A 77 1.96 -14.23 5.50
C MET A 77 3.10 -14.25 4.47
N GLY A 78 4.18 -13.47 4.69
CA GLY A 78 5.24 -13.27 3.71
C GLY A 78 4.81 -12.45 2.50
N VAL A 79 3.81 -11.58 2.67
CA VAL A 79 3.34 -10.62 1.68
C VAL A 79 4.10 -9.31 1.88
N TYR A 80 4.61 -8.74 0.80
CA TYR A 80 5.40 -7.51 0.84
C TYR A 80 4.52 -6.27 0.77
N ILE A 81 4.85 -5.27 1.60
CA ILE A 81 4.26 -3.93 1.53
C ILE A 81 5.13 -3.06 0.64
N ALA A 82 4.52 -2.46 -0.38
CA ALA A 82 5.17 -1.53 -1.29
C ALA A 82 4.54 -0.13 -1.11
N ALA A 83 5.28 0.81 -0.55
CA ALA A 83 4.80 2.15 -0.26
C ALA A 83 4.98 3.09 -1.45
N GLN A 84 3.87 3.67 -1.95
CA GLN A 84 3.91 4.69 -2.98
C GLN A 84 4.39 6.02 -2.40
N CYS A 85 5.39 6.60 -3.03
CA CYS A 85 5.82 7.97 -2.77
C CYS A 85 4.85 9.01 -3.35
N CYS A 86 4.96 10.26 -2.91
CA CYS A 86 4.22 11.38 -3.49
C CYS A 86 4.82 11.83 -4.84
N GLU A 87 4.18 12.80 -5.48
CA GLU A 87 4.59 13.36 -6.77
C GLU A 87 5.99 13.99 -6.74
N HIS A 88 6.47 14.47 -5.59
CA HIS A 88 7.83 15.02 -5.45
C HIS A 88 8.93 13.96 -5.74
N LEU A 89 8.62 12.68 -5.57
CA LEU A 89 9.46 11.56 -5.97
C LEU A 89 8.83 10.76 -7.14
N ASN A 90 8.09 11.43 -8.00
CA ASN A 90 7.48 10.87 -9.23
C ASN A 90 6.67 9.59 -8.97
N ARG A 91 6.06 9.44 -7.79
CA ARG A 91 5.31 8.23 -7.38
C ARG A 91 6.16 6.95 -7.35
N ALA A 92 7.48 7.07 -7.17
CA ALA A 92 8.36 5.92 -6.95
C ALA A 92 7.87 5.06 -5.79
N ILE A 93 8.25 3.81 -5.80
CA ILE A 93 7.83 2.80 -4.82
C ILE A 93 8.99 2.45 -3.90
N ILE A 94 8.74 2.45 -2.60
CA ILE A 94 9.64 1.90 -1.59
C ILE A 94 9.18 0.49 -1.24
N VAL A 95 10.08 -0.46 -1.35
CA VAL A 95 9.76 -1.89 -1.14
C VAL A 95 11.01 -2.66 -0.69
N GLU A 96 10.81 -3.84 -0.12
CA GLU A 96 11.89 -4.79 0.16
C GLU A 96 12.51 -5.29 -1.16
N HIS A 97 13.84 -5.32 -1.26
CA HIS A 97 14.57 -5.74 -2.48
C HIS A 97 14.13 -7.14 -2.96
N GLU A 98 13.91 -8.06 -2.02
CA GLU A 98 13.50 -9.44 -2.31
C GLU A 98 12.15 -9.55 -3.04
N ALA A 99 11.30 -8.54 -2.94
CA ALA A 99 10.04 -8.48 -3.68
C ALA A 99 10.23 -8.09 -5.16
N VAL A 100 11.35 -7.44 -5.50
CA VAL A 100 11.60 -6.84 -6.82
C VAL A 100 13.01 -7.10 -7.35
N PRO A 101 13.53 -8.34 -7.28
CA PRO A 101 14.96 -8.63 -7.51
C PRO A 101 15.42 -8.37 -8.96
N THR A 102 14.49 -8.13 -9.87
CA THR A 102 14.78 -7.92 -11.31
C THR A 102 14.49 -6.51 -11.80
N LEU A 103 14.02 -5.61 -10.90
CA LEU A 103 13.72 -4.23 -11.26
C LEU A 103 14.95 -3.33 -11.08
N ASP A 104 15.05 -2.31 -11.90
CA ASP A 104 16.09 -1.29 -11.79
C ASP A 104 15.83 -0.43 -10.54
N ILE A 105 16.83 -0.33 -9.68
CA ILE A 105 16.80 0.46 -8.47
C ILE A 105 17.11 1.92 -8.81
N VAL A 106 16.32 2.85 -8.29
CA VAL A 106 16.59 4.28 -8.36
C VAL A 106 17.15 4.80 -7.05
N ASN A 107 18.04 5.78 -7.12
CA ASN A 107 18.71 6.31 -5.94
C ASN A 107 17.89 7.43 -5.31
N VAL A 108 17.02 7.06 -4.36
CA VAL A 108 16.27 8.01 -3.55
C VAL A 108 15.97 7.43 -2.17
N VAL A 109 16.04 8.28 -1.14
CA VAL A 109 15.61 7.97 0.22
C VAL A 109 14.43 8.88 0.57
N PRO A 110 13.23 8.32 0.81
CA PRO A 110 12.06 9.13 1.07
C PRO A 110 12.18 9.90 2.38
N GLN A 111 11.59 11.09 2.40
CA GLN A 111 11.47 11.94 3.58
C GLN A 111 9.98 12.25 3.82
N PRO A 112 9.57 12.59 5.05
CA PRO A 112 8.16 12.87 5.35
C PRO A 112 7.51 13.92 4.44
N LYS A 113 8.31 14.88 3.93
CA LYS A 113 7.86 15.95 3.02
C LYS A 113 8.28 15.75 1.55
N ALA A 114 9.04 14.69 1.27
CA ALA A 114 9.44 14.31 -0.09
C ALA A 114 9.40 12.79 -0.21
N GLY A 115 8.25 12.25 -0.57
CA GLY A 115 7.98 10.82 -0.63
C GLY A 115 6.78 10.39 0.22
N SER A 116 6.56 10.97 1.34
CA SER A 116 5.52 10.81 2.36
C SER A 116 6.04 10.21 3.67
N SER A 117 5.30 10.47 4.75
CA SER A 117 5.59 9.84 6.05
C SER A 117 5.49 8.32 5.98
N PHE A 118 4.50 7.77 5.23
CA PHE A 118 4.31 6.33 5.10
C PHE A 118 5.45 5.65 4.32
N ALA A 119 5.90 6.23 3.21
CA ALA A 119 7.05 5.71 2.46
C ALA A 119 8.33 5.77 3.32
N THR A 120 8.48 6.82 4.15
CA THR A 120 9.60 6.95 5.09
C THR A 120 9.55 5.88 6.18
N ALA A 121 8.36 5.59 6.75
CA ALA A 121 8.15 4.53 7.72
C ALA A 121 8.48 3.15 7.13
N THR A 122 8.00 2.89 5.91
CA THR A 122 8.28 1.64 5.19
C THR A 122 9.77 1.47 4.93
N TYR A 123 10.46 2.52 4.45
CA TYR A 123 11.91 2.48 4.21
C TYR A 123 12.71 2.11 5.46
N LYS A 124 12.33 2.66 6.61
CA LYS A 124 12.98 2.36 7.89
C LYS A 124 12.69 0.96 8.42
N ALA A 125 11.55 0.40 8.08
CA ALA A 125 11.10 -0.90 8.58
C ALA A 125 11.60 -2.08 7.74
N CYS A 126 11.92 -1.86 6.47
CA CYS A 126 12.49 -2.87 5.58
C CYS A 126 13.92 -3.24 6.01
N ALA A 127 14.29 -4.51 5.82
CA ALA A 127 15.66 -4.97 6.05
C ALA A 127 16.59 -4.52 4.90
N HIS A 128 16.11 -4.63 3.66
CA HIS A 128 16.83 -4.21 2.45
C HIS A 128 15.96 -3.28 1.61
N PRO A 129 15.69 -2.03 2.09
CA PRO A 129 14.81 -1.11 1.39
C PRO A 129 15.41 -0.64 0.07
N VAL A 130 14.62 -0.69 -0.98
CA VAL A 130 14.96 -0.13 -2.29
C VAL A 130 13.85 0.79 -2.77
N ALA A 131 14.22 1.71 -3.66
CA ALA A 131 13.28 2.50 -4.43
C ALA A 131 13.30 2.02 -5.90
N VAL A 132 12.12 1.87 -6.49
CA VAL A 132 11.94 1.57 -7.91
C VAL A 132 10.92 2.52 -8.53
N GLU A 133 10.97 2.75 -9.85
CA GLU A 133 10.05 3.70 -10.49
C GLU A 133 8.60 3.20 -10.49
N GLU A 134 8.39 1.91 -10.76
CA GLU A 134 7.07 1.29 -10.82
C GLU A 134 7.10 -0.19 -10.42
N ILE A 135 5.93 -0.74 -10.08
CA ILE A 135 5.75 -2.16 -9.82
C ILE A 135 4.48 -2.70 -10.50
N LYS A 136 4.29 -4.01 -10.40
CA LYS A 136 3.04 -4.72 -10.75
C LYS A 136 2.53 -5.44 -9.52
N ALA A 137 1.85 -4.69 -8.64
CA ALA A 137 1.32 -5.22 -7.38
C ALA A 137 0.10 -6.14 -7.58
N ASP A 138 -0.04 -7.13 -6.69
CA ASP A 138 -1.13 -8.11 -6.69
C ASP A 138 -2.42 -7.55 -6.11
N ALA A 139 -2.30 -6.65 -5.14
CA ALA A 139 -3.41 -5.93 -4.53
C ALA A 139 -2.96 -4.54 -4.09
N GLY A 140 -3.90 -3.72 -3.60
CA GLY A 140 -3.56 -2.39 -3.12
C GLY A 140 -4.58 -1.79 -2.18
N LEU A 141 -4.07 -0.92 -1.31
CA LEU A 141 -4.83 -0.06 -0.39
C LEU A 141 -4.50 1.40 -0.69
N ASP A 142 -5.52 2.21 -0.89
CA ASP A 142 -5.41 3.64 -1.07
C ASP A 142 -6.05 4.36 0.13
N ILE A 143 -5.23 4.93 0.98
CA ILE A 143 -5.61 5.62 2.21
C ILE A 143 -5.58 7.12 1.95
N GLY A 144 -6.76 7.71 1.74
CA GLY A 144 -6.92 9.14 1.51
C GLY A 144 -6.84 9.59 0.04
N GLY A 145 -7.17 8.71 -0.92
CA GLY A 145 -7.34 9.10 -2.33
C GLY A 145 -6.02 9.46 -3.03
N THR A 146 -4.97 8.70 -2.80
CA THR A 146 -3.62 8.95 -3.32
C THR A 146 -3.39 8.46 -4.75
N LEU A 147 -4.30 7.66 -5.30
CA LEU A 147 -4.27 7.09 -6.65
C LEU A 147 -3.11 6.09 -6.85
N ILE A 148 -3.36 4.82 -6.54
CA ILE A 148 -2.39 3.72 -6.65
C ILE A 148 -2.52 2.87 -7.93
N GLY A 149 -3.53 3.14 -8.76
CA GLY A 149 -3.93 2.26 -9.86
C GLY A 149 -2.83 1.95 -10.88
N MET A 150 -1.87 2.89 -11.09
CA MET A 150 -0.75 2.70 -12.02
C MET A 150 0.20 1.57 -11.62
N HIS A 151 0.23 1.23 -10.32
CA HIS A 151 1.11 0.21 -9.76
C HIS A 151 0.46 -1.17 -9.63
N LEU A 152 -0.82 -1.31 -9.98
CA LEU A 152 -1.51 -2.60 -9.93
C LEU A 152 -1.31 -3.42 -11.21
N LYS A 153 -1.27 -4.75 -11.08
CA LYS A 153 -1.41 -5.65 -12.23
C LYS A 153 -2.75 -5.41 -12.93
N LYS A 154 -2.79 -5.60 -14.22
CA LYS A 154 -4.04 -5.64 -14.97
C LYS A 154 -4.61 -7.06 -14.91
N VAL A 155 -5.85 -7.22 -14.51
CA VAL A 155 -6.91 -6.23 -14.31
C VAL A 155 -7.09 -5.95 -12.82
N ALA A 156 -7.11 -4.67 -12.44
CA ALA A 156 -7.49 -4.27 -11.09
C ALA A 156 -9.02 -4.38 -10.91
N VAL A 157 -9.43 -4.97 -9.80
CA VAL A 157 -10.83 -5.18 -9.42
C VAL A 157 -11.08 -4.50 -8.08
N PRO A 158 -12.02 -3.56 -7.97
CA PRO A 158 -12.28 -2.91 -6.69
C PRO A 158 -12.83 -3.90 -5.66
N VAL A 159 -12.32 -3.79 -4.43
CA VAL A 159 -12.80 -4.55 -3.28
C VAL A 159 -13.53 -3.60 -2.32
N ARG A 160 -14.68 -4.00 -1.80
CA ARG A 160 -15.41 -3.25 -0.79
C ARG A 160 -15.15 -3.87 0.57
N LEU A 161 -14.26 -3.22 1.32
CA LEU A 161 -13.97 -3.63 2.69
C LEU A 161 -15.04 -3.11 3.65
N ALA A 162 -15.32 -3.83 4.73
CA ALA A 162 -16.12 -3.34 5.84
C ALA A 162 -15.40 -2.18 6.54
N GLN A 163 -14.07 -2.32 6.71
CA GLN A 163 -13.20 -1.24 7.15
C GLN A 163 -12.94 -0.27 5.98
N ASN A 164 -13.77 0.76 5.85
CA ASN A 164 -13.76 1.69 4.72
C ASN A 164 -13.11 3.06 5.00
N HIS A 165 -12.56 3.26 6.20
CA HIS A 165 -11.78 4.43 6.61
C HIS A 165 -10.61 4.02 7.48
N ILE A 166 -9.55 4.85 7.51
CA ILE A 166 -8.48 4.81 8.50
C ILE A 166 -8.36 6.21 9.09
N GLY A 167 -8.70 6.37 10.38
CA GLY A 167 -9.00 7.70 10.92
C GLY A 167 -10.11 8.35 10.12
N ASP A 168 -9.89 9.59 9.66
CA ASP A 168 -10.82 10.33 8.81
C ASP A 168 -10.62 10.05 7.31
N ALA A 169 -9.52 9.40 6.92
CA ALA A 169 -9.21 9.11 5.53
C ALA A 169 -10.12 8.02 4.95
N ILE A 170 -10.69 8.27 3.77
CA ILE A 170 -11.35 7.22 2.99
C ILE A 170 -10.36 6.12 2.64
N LEU A 171 -10.81 4.87 2.65
CA LEU A 171 -10.04 3.71 2.26
C LEU A 171 -10.63 3.06 1.01
N LEU A 172 -9.83 2.97 -0.04
CA LEU A 172 -10.15 2.21 -1.24
C LEU A 172 -9.24 1.00 -1.32
N ALA A 173 -9.78 -0.12 -1.80
CA ALA A 173 -9.02 -1.35 -1.95
C ALA A 173 -9.25 -1.97 -3.33
N ALA A 174 -8.22 -2.65 -3.83
CA ALA A 174 -8.28 -3.39 -5.07
C ALA A 174 -7.52 -4.71 -4.95
N ARG A 175 -8.05 -5.75 -5.56
CA ARG A 175 -7.35 -6.98 -5.92
C ARG A 175 -7.04 -6.99 -7.42
N THR A 176 -6.28 -7.94 -7.87
CA THR A 176 -6.02 -8.11 -9.30
C THR A 176 -6.33 -9.54 -9.73
N ARG A 177 -6.62 -9.72 -11.01
CA ARG A 177 -6.77 -11.02 -11.64
C ARG A 177 -6.20 -11.02 -13.05
N PRO A 178 -5.85 -12.18 -13.62
CA PRO A 178 -5.45 -12.29 -15.01
C PRO A 178 -6.50 -11.75 -15.98
N LYS A 179 -6.03 -11.23 -17.10
CA LYS A 179 -6.92 -10.76 -18.16
C LYS A 179 -7.62 -11.93 -18.82
N PHE A 180 -8.88 -11.76 -19.16
CA PHE A 180 -9.55 -12.61 -20.15
C PHE A 180 -9.14 -12.14 -21.55
N ILE A 181 -8.39 -12.95 -22.28
CA ILE A 181 -7.89 -12.65 -23.61
C ILE A 181 -8.44 -13.67 -24.60
N GLY A 182 -9.10 -13.19 -25.64
CA GLY A 182 -9.65 -14.01 -26.70
C GLY A 182 -11.02 -13.51 -27.16
N GLY A 183 -11.69 -14.26 -28.01
CA GLY A 183 -13.02 -14.02 -28.51
C GLY A 183 -13.99 -15.14 -28.15
N ASP A 184 -15.06 -15.28 -28.94
CA ASP A 184 -16.15 -16.23 -28.74
C ASP A 184 -15.72 -17.73 -28.74
N ARG A 185 -14.53 -18.02 -29.26
CA ARG A 185 -13.93 -19.37 -29.23
C ARG A 185 -12.98 -19.62 -28.06
N ALA A 186 -12.74 -18.59 -27.23
CA ALA A 186 -11.82 -18.71 -26.11
C ALA A 186 -12.46 -19.50 -24.95
N HIS A 187 -11.65 -20.33 -24.31
CA HIS A 187 -11.98 -20.97 -23.05
C HIS A 187 -11.11 -20.37 -21.95
N TYR A 188 -11.64 -20.29 -20.74
CA TYR A 188 -10.99 -19.63 -19.61
C TYR A 188 -10.84 -20.61 -18.45
N ASP A 189 -9.73 -20.52 -17.75
CA ASP A 189 -9.50 -21.26 -16.52
C ASP A 189 -10.31 -20.61 -15.37
N GLU A 190 -11.16 -21.39 -14.73
CA GLU A 190 -12.01 -20.91 -13.63
C GLU A 190 -11.17 -20.47 -12.43
N ALA A 191 -10.04 -21.16 -12.16
CA ALA A 191 -9.15 -20.82 -11.04
C ALA A 191 -8.51 -19.42 -11.17
N LEU A 192 -8.37 -18.91 -12.41
CA LEU A 192 -7.79 -17.60 -12.68
C LEU A 192 -8.80 -16.44 -12.66
N LYS A 193 -10.09 -16.71 -12.48
CA LYS A 193 -11.12 -15.66 -12.47
C LYS A 193 -11.04 -14.76 -11.24
N GLU A 194 -10.64 -15.31 -10.10
CA GLU A 194 -10.64 -14.57 -8.84
C GLU A 194 -9.28 -14.00 -8.44
N GLY A 195 -8.19 -14.50 -9.01
CA GLY A 195 -6.84 -14.03 -8.68
C GLY A 195 -5.73 -14.82 -9.36
N TYR A 196 -4.51 -14.61 -8.88
CA TYR A 196 -3.32 -15.36 -9.28
C TYR A 196 -3.11 -16.50 -8.28
N PRO A 197 -3.04 -17.76 -8.74
CA PRO A 197 -2.81 -18.90 -7.86
C PRO A 197 -1.38 -18.90 -7.33
N GLU A 198 -1.16 -19.62 -6.24
CA GLU A 198 0.17 -20.00 -5.77
C GLU A 198 0.65 -21.19 -6.62
N PHE A 199 1.89 -21.12 -7.14
CA PHE A 199 2.54 -22.17 -7.91
C PHE A 199 3.69 -22.80 -7.13
#